data_c17d173bb23f316bc91b86c62bc23b25
#
_entry.id   c17d173bb23f316bc91b86c62bc23b25
#
_cell.length_a   1.000
_cell.length_b   1.000
_cell.length_c   1.000
_cell.angle_alpha   90.00
_cell.angle_beta   90.00
_cell.angle_gamma   90.00
#
_symmetry.space_group_name_H-M   'P 1'
#
loop_
_entity.id
_entity.type
_entity.pdbx_description
1 polymer ?
#
loop_
_entity_poly.entity_id
_entity_poly.type
_entity_poly.pdbx_seq_one_letter_code
_entity_poly.pdbx_strand_id
1 'polypeptide(L)'
;TIYNLLERLAFGGSSISGMPGENIFYDLHYLTIETKKTTEEIYLRDYDIRSGEVTHTFPLGSFAQKKEDFHITNLGNTLYVLTPRGLFRGECKSSSLQKMLTFRELQLPPQSNILTMFSGSADSLYLVIKGADGSKSVRLIHLPSQNLSDQNHPESKHTTQKV
;
A
#
# COMPACT_ATOMS: atom_id res chain seq x y z
N THR A 1 -14.96 -10.83 16.27
CA THR A 1 -14.25 -11.85 15.49
C THR A 1 -14.08 -11.40 14.04
N ILE A 2 -13.23 -12.07 13.34
CA ILE A 2 -13.01 -11.74 11.94
C ILE A 2 -14.26 -11.98 11.09
N TYR A 3 -15.10 -12.93 11.46
CA TYR A 3 -16.34 -13.15 10.75
C TYR A 3 -17.28 -11.96 10.86
N ASN A 4 -17.39 -11.39 12.05
CA ASN A 4 -18.24 -10.21 12.24
C ASN A 4 -17.69 -9.03 11.45
N LEU A 5 -16.38 -8.90 11.41
CA LEU A 5 -15.75 -7.84 10.63
C LEU A 5 -16.06 -8.01 9.15
N LEU A 6 -15.91 -9.22 8.63
CA LEU A 6 -16.15 -9.47 7.21
C LEU A 6 -17.61 -9.23 6.84
N GLU A 7 -18.54 -9.60 7.71
CA GLU A 7 -19.96 -9.32 7.48
C GLU A 7 -20.21 -7.82 7.42
N ARG A 8 -19.65 -7.07 8.35
CA ARG A 8 -19.83 -5.61 8.36
C ARG A 8 -19.27 -4.97 7.10
N LEU A 9 -18.11 -5.42 6.65
CA LEU A 9 -17.51 -4.90 5.44
C LEU A 9 -18.34 -5.25 4.20
N ALA A 10 -18.92 -6.44 4.17
CA ALA A 10 -19.71 -6.87 3.04
C ALA A 10 -21.06 -6.16 2.96
N PHE A 11 -21.70 -5.88 4.10
CA PHE A 11 -23.05 -5.36 4.15
C PHE A 11 -23.17 -3.98 4.76
N GLY A 12 -22.06 -3.37 5.11
CA GLY A 12 -22.06 -2.12 5.86
C GLY A 12 -22.22 -0.85 5.04
N GLY A 13 -22.46 -0.94 3.76
CA GLY A 13 -22.68 0.24 2.96
C GLY A 13 -21.43 0.93 2.41
N SER A 14 -20.26 0.50 2.79
CA SER A 14 -19.00 0.99 2.21
C SER A 14 -18.57 0.07 1.09
N SER A 15 -18.04 0.64 0.03
CA SER A 15 -17.39 -0.13 -1.01
C SER A 15 -16.01 -0.55 -0.53
N ILE A 16 -15.73 -1.83 -0.59
CA ILE A 16 -14.45 -2.38 -0.19
C ILE A 16 -13.71 -2.82 -1.43
N SER A 17 -12.41 -2.59 -1.46
CA SER A 17 -11.60 -3.17 -2.52
C SER A 17 -11.66 -4.68 -2.40
N GLY A 18 -12.22 -5.34 -3.36
CA GLY A 18 -12.24 -6.80 -3.40
C GLY A 18 -10.99 -7.41 -3.99
N MET A 19 -10.00 -6.61 -4.31
CA MET A 19 -8.79 -7.08 -4.98
C MET A 19 -7.86 -7.75 -4.00
N PRO A 20 -7.35 -8.94 -4.32
CA PRO A 20 -6.30 -9.54 -3.49
C PRO A 20 -5.10 -8.62 -3.41
N GLY A 21 -4.50 -8.53 -2.22
CA GLY A 21 -3.35 -7.67 -2.01
C GLY A 21 -3.68 -6.23 -1.67
N GLU A 22 -4.97 -5.89 -1.66
CA GLU A 22 -5.40 -4.54 -1.29
C GLU A 22 -5.91 -4.47 0.14
N ASN A 23 -5.81 -5.57 0.87
CA ASN A 23 -6.24 -5.69 2.27
C ASN A 23 -5.10 -6.30 3.06
N ILE A 24 -4.84 -5.78 4.22
CA ILE A 24 -3.74 -6.29 5.03
C ILE A 24 -4.19 -6.51 6.47
N PHE A 25 -3.48 -7.42 7.15
CA PHE A 25 -3.68 -7.71 8.56
C PHE A 25 -2.40 -7.38 9.31
N TYR A 26 -2.54 -6.71 10.44
CA TYR A 26 -1.43 -6.45 11.32
C TYR A 26 -1.94 -6.34 12.77
N ASP A 27 -1.24 -6.93 13.68
CA ASP A 27 -1.47 -6.76 15.13
C ASP A 27 -2.96 -6.79 15.52
N LEU A 28 -3.70 -7.78 15.01
CA LEU A 28 -5.15 -7.93 15.22
C LEU A 28 -5.98 -6.77 14.66
N HIS A 29 -5.47 -6.13 13.65
CA HIS A 29 -6.18 -5.11 12.89
C HIS A 29 -6.30 -5.52 11.44
N TYR A 30 -7.35 -5.01 10.80
CA TYR A 30 -7.58 -5.20 9.37
C TYR A 30 -7.58 -3.83 8.71
N LEU A 31 -6.72 -3.65 7.74
CA LEU A 31 -6.54 -2.40 7.05
C LEU A 31 -6.95 -2.56 5.60
N THR A 32 -7.85 -1.70 5.12
CA THR A 32 -8.39 -1.83 3.77
C THR A 32 -8.64 -0.46 3.15
N ILE A 33 -8.67 -0.43 1.82
CA ILE A 33 -9.03 0.77 1.07
C ILE A 33 -10.52 0.72 0.77
N GLU A 34 -11.22 1.78 1.14
CA GLU A 34 -12.66 1.88 0.95
C GLU A 34 -13.02 3.17 0.21
N THR A 35 -14.16 3.13 -0.46
CA THR A 35 -14.70 4.29 -1.14
C THR A 35 -16.07 4.60 -0.55
N LYS A 36 -16.30 5.86 -0.23
CA LYS A 36 -17.60 6.31 0.23
C LYS A 36 -18.48 6.54 -1.00
N LYS A 37 -19.60 5.83 -1.08
CA LYS A 37 -20.44 5.85 -2.28
C LYS A 37 -20.98 7.23 -2.65
N THR A 38 -21.34 8.02 -1.65
CA THR A 38 -21.99 9.31 -1.91
C THR A 38 -21.03 10.39 -2.39
N THR A 39 -19.78 10.34 -1.97
CA THR A 39 -18.80 11.38 -2.27
C THR A 39 -17.63 10.89 -3.10
N GLU A 40 -17.55 9.59 -3.31
CA GLU A 40 -16.43 8.94 -4.01
C GLU A 40 -15.08 9.18 -3.33
N GLU A 41 -15.10 9.58 -2.07
CA GLU A 41 -13.88 9.75 -1.31
C GLU A 41 -13.23 8.41 -1.01
N ILE A 42 -11.91 8.40 -1.04
CA ILE A 42 -11.12 7.18 -0.85
C ILE A 42 -10.45 7.26 0.52
N TYR A 43 -10.59 6.20 1.30
CA TYR A 43 -10.05 6.11 2.65
C TYR A 43 -9.27 4.84 2.83
N LEU A 44 -8.27 4.92 3.68
CA LEU A 44 -7.66 3.74 4.28
C LEU A 44 -8.29 3.60 5.66
N ARG A 45 -8.94 2.48 5.93
CA ARG A 45 -9.61 2.25 7.21
C ARG A 45 -8.98 1.10 7.95
N ASP A 46 -8.82 1.34 9.23
CA ASP A 46 -8.22 0.39 10.16
C ASP A 46 -9.32 -0.09 11.11
N TYR A 47 -9.54 -1.39 11.12
CA TYR A 47 -10.57 -2.01 11.95
C TYR A 47 -9.92 -2.89 13.00
N ASP A 48 -10.43 -2.82 14.23
CA ASP A 48 -10.07 -3.79 15.25
C ASP A 48 -10.79 -5.10 14.93
N ILE A 49 -10.03 -6.19 14.78
CA ILE A 49 -10.61 -7.46 14.37
C ILE A 49 -11.55 -8.03 15.43
N ARG A 50 -11.26 -7.80 16.70
CA ARG A 50 -12.08 -8.36 17.78
C ARG A 50 -13.43 -7.70 17.91
N SER A 51 -13.48 -6.38 17.79
CA SER A 51 -14.73 -5.63 17.94
C SER A 51 -15.41 -5.32 16.61
N GLY A 52 -14.65 -5.34 15.51
CA GLY A 52 -15.15 -4.90 14.22
C GLY A 52 -15.29 -3.39 14.11
N GLU A 53 -14.82 -2.65 15.09
CA GLU A 53 -14.95 -1.20 15.07
C GLU A 53 -13.82 -0.54 14.31
N VAL A 54 -14.14 0.59 13.67
CA VAL A 54 -13.14 1.42 13.00
C VAL A 54 -12.31 2.11 14.07
N THR A 55 -11.00 1.87 14.07
CA THR A 55 -10.10 2.52 15.00
C THR A 55 -9.42 3.74 14.40
N HIS A 56 -9.35 3.79 13.07
CA HIS A 56 -8.63 4.86 12.41
C HIS A 56 -9.09 4.97 10.96
N THR A 57 -9.27 6.19 10.49
CA THR A 57 -9.63 6.48 9.10
C THR A 57 -8.65 7.50 8.55
N PHE A 58 -8.11 7.24 7.37
CA PHE A 58 -7.06 8.02 6.80
C PHE A 58 -7.42 8.34 5.35
N PRO A 59 -7.69 9.60 5.01
CA PRO A 59 -8.10 9.95 3.64
C PRO A 59 -6.94 9.80 2.67
N LEU A 60 -7.22 9.23 1.50
CA LEU A 60 -6.22 8.98 0.47
C LEU A 60 -6.45 9.80 -0.81
N GLY A 61 -7.42 10.69 -0.80
CA GLY A 61 -7.79 11.40 -2.02
C GLY A 61 -6.69 12.25 -2.64
N SER A 62 -5.69 12.65 -1.84
CA SER A 62 -4.57 13.42 -2.37
C SER A 62 -3.54 12.57 -3.09
N PHE A 63 -3.60 11.25 -2.98
CA PHE A 63 -2.60 10.34 -3.55
C PHE A 63 -3.00 9.77 -4.89
N ALA A 64 -4.30 9.58 -5.12
CA ALA A 64 -4.83 9.14 -6.39
C ALA A 64 -6.33 9.39 -6.42
N GLN A 65 -6.92 9.37 -7.60
CA GLN A 65 -8.33 9.69 -7.76
C GLN A 65 -9.23 8.47 -7.77
N LYS A 66 -8.67 7.29 -8.03
CA LYS A 66 -9.43 6.06 -8.15
C LYS A 66 -8.91 5.02 -7.18
N LYS A 67 -9.83 4.27 -6.60
CA LYS A 67 -9.46 3.19 -5.70
C LYS A 67 -8.55 2.17 -6.40
N GLU A 68 -8.77 1.90 -7.66
CA GLU A 68 -8.01 0.95 -8.44
C GLU A 68 -6.54 1.36 -8.62
N ASP A 69 -6.23 2.62 -8.40
CA ASP A 69 -4.87 3.12 -8.54
C ASP A 69 -4.02 2.88 -7.30
N PHE A 70 -4.60 2.35 -6.24
CA PHE A 70 -3.90 2.08 -4.99
C PHE A 70 -3.57 0.61 -4.85
N HIS A 71 -2.35 0.35 -4.42
CA HIS A 71 -1.93 -1.00 -4.02
C HIS A 71 -1.28 -0.88 -2.65
N ILE A 72 -1.66 -1.75 -1.75
CA ILE A 72 -1.09 -1.73 -0.40
C ILE A 72 -0.56 -3.10 -0.03
N THR A 73 0.47 -3.10 0.78
CA THR A 73 0.98 -4.30 1.41
C THR A 73 1.67 -3.89 2.71
N ASN A 74 2.04 -4.87 3.50
CA ASN A 74 2.74 -4.61 4.75
C ASN A 74 3.83 -5.64 4.99
N LEU A 75 4.77 -5.25 5.82
CA LEU A 75 5.72 -6.15 6.43
C LEU A 75 5.66 -5.86 7.92
N GLY A 76 5.01 -6.76 8.67
CA GLY A 76 4.71 -6.46 10.06
C GLY A 76 3.84 -5.22 10.18
N ASN A 77 4.30 -4.25 10.94
CA ASN A 77 3.58 -3.01 11.16
C ASN A 77 3.95 -1.90 10.17
N THR A 78 4.84 -2.19 9.25
CA THR A 78 5.23 -1.23 8.22
C THR A 78 4.28 -1.35 7.04
N LEU A 79 3.74 -0.22 6.63
CA LEU A 79 2.76 -0.13 5.54
C LEU A 79 3.44 0.42 4.29
N TYR A 80 3.14 -0.16 3.15
CA TYR A 80 3.57 0.34 1.85
C TYR A 80 2.35 0.63 1.00
N VAL A 81 2.31 1.82 0.43
CA VAL A 81 1.22 2.25 -0.44
C VAL A 81 1.81 2.70 -1.77
N LEU A 82 1.35 2.07 -2.84
CA LEU A 82 1.77 2.43 -4.20
C LEU A 82 0.62 3.13 -4.91
N THR A 83 0.92 4.28 -5.48
CA THR A 83 -0.04 5.08 -6.24
C THR A 83 0.62 5.58 -7.51
N PRO A 84 -0.11 6.19 -8.44
CA PRO A 84 0.52 6.82 -9.61
C PRO A 84 1.53 7.91 -9.25
N ARG A 85 1.49 8.42 -8.03
CA ARG A 85 2.42 9.44 -7.57
C ARG A 85 3.69 8.88 -6.97
N GLY A 86 3.75 7.57 -6.77
CA GLY A 86 4.93 6.92 -6.25
C GLY A 86 4.64 5.90 -5.19
N LEU A 87 5.71 5.42 -4.58
CA LEU A 87 5.66 4.45 -3.50
C LEU A 87 5.89 5.17 -2.17
N PHE A 88 4.98 4.93 -1.24
CA PHE A 88 5.01 5.56 0.08
C PHE A 88 5.13 4.51 1.15
N ARG A 89 5.73 4.89 2.25
CA ARG A 89 5.90 4.03 3.43
C ARG A 89 5.42 4.76 4.67
N GLY A 90 4.80 4.03 5.56
CA GLY A 90 4.41 4.53 6.87
C GLY A 90 4.24 3.38 7.81
N GLU A 91 3.62 3.65 8.94
CA GLU A 91 3.23 2.61 9.86
C GLU A 91 1.74 2.35 9.71
N CYS A 92 1.34 1.10 9.89
CA CYS A 92 -0.07 0.76 9.77
C CYS A 92 -0.96 1.55 10.71
N LYS A 93 -0.45 1.92 11.87
CA LYS A 93 -1.21 2.67 12.87
C LYS A 93 -1.22 4.17 12.61
N SER A 94 -0.40 4.65 11.70
CA SER A 94 -0.17 6.07 11.53
C SER A 94 -0.84 6.57 10.28
N SER A 95 -1.28 7.83 10.28
CA SER A 95 -1.80 8.46 9.09
C SER A 95 -0.71 9.16 8.28
N SER A 96 0.54 9.00 8.68
CA SER A 96 1.66 9.65 8.03
C SER A 96 2.31 8.71 7.03
N LEU A 97 2.41 9.15 5.78
CA LEU A 97 3.07 8.41 4.73
C LEU A 97 4.23 9.23 4.18
N GLN A 98 5.35 8.59 3.98
CA GLN A 98 6.55 9.23 3.46
C GLN A 98 6.87 8.64 2.10
N LYS A 99 7.11 9.51 1.12
CA LYS A 99 7.47 9.05 -0.23
C LYS A 99 8.84 8.40 -0.21
N MET A 100 8.92 7.22 -0.77
CA MET A 100 10.18 6.47 -0.90
C MET A 100 10.74 6.59 -2.30
N LEU A 101 9.89 6.44 -3.30
CA LEU A 101 10.26 6.47 -4.71
C LEU A 101 9.18 7.17 -5.48
N THR A 102 9.57 7.88 -6.54
CA THR A 102 8.61 8.39 -7.50
C THR A 102 8.15 7.23 -8.37
N PHE A 103 7.01 7.39 -9.03
CA PHE A 103 6.53 6.34 -9.92
C PHE A 103 7.53 6.06 -11.03
N ARG A 104 8.18 7.10 -11.54
CA ARG A 104 9.20 6.96 -12.59
C ARG A 104 10.38 6.13 -12.13
N GLU A 105 10.77 6.27 -10.87
CA GLU A 105 11.91 5.52 -10.33
C GLU A 105 11.65 4.03 -10.24
N LEU A 106 10.40 3.60 -10.35
CA LEU A 106 10.08 2.17 -10.41
C LEU A 106 10.51 1.56 -11.74
N GLN A 107 10.69 2.38 -12.76
CA GLN A 107 11.16 1.95 -14.08
C GLN A 107 10.35 0.81 -14.67
N LEU A 108 9.03 0.94 -14.60
CA LEU A 108 8.14 -0.06 -15.16
C LEU A 108 8.10 0.07 -16.69
N PRO A 109 7.89 -1.05 -17.40
CA PRO A 109 7.76 -0.99 -18.86
C PRO A 109 6.60 -0.08 -19.26
N PRO A 110 6.71 0.60 -20.43
CA PRO A 110 5.62 1.43 -20.91
C PRO A 110 4.32 0.63 -21.06
N GLN A 111 3.20 1.28 -20.75
CA GLN A 111 1.87 0.68 -20.91
C GLN A 111 1.66 -0.59 -20.08
N SER A 112 2.42 -0.75 -19.03
CA SER A 112 2.20 -1.84 -18.11
C SER A 112 1.20 -1.43 -17.03
N ASN A 113 0.47 -2.42 -16.50
CA ASN A 113 -0.46 -2.23 -15.41
C ASN A 113 0.01 -3.04 -14.20
N ILE A 114 -0.11 -2.45 -13.03
CA ILE A 114 0.22 -3.14 -11.80
C ILE A 114 -0.99 -3.94 -11.37
N LEU A 115 -0.82 -5.24 -11.21
CA LEU A 115 -1.90 -6.12 -10.78
C LEU A 115 -1.95 -6.27 -9.27
N THR A 116 -0.79 -6.40 -8.64
CA THR A 116 -0.72 -6.52 -7.19
C THR A 116 0.68 -6.22 -6.71
N MET A 117 0.81 -6.01 -5.42
CA MET A 117 2.07 -5.74 -4.75
C MET A 117 2.15 -6.58 -3.49
N PHE A 118 3.33 -7.12 -3.20
CA PHE A 118 3.54 -7.83 -1.94
C PHE A 118 4.96 -7.61 -1.45
N SER A 119 5.14 -7.73 -0.15
CA SER A 119 6.44 -7.50 0.47
C SER A 119 7.28 -8.77 0.41
N GLY A 120 8.57 -8.60 0.16
CA GLY A 120 9.52 -9.72 0.20
C GLY A 120 10.35 -9.69 1.46
N SER A 121 10.87 -8.51 1.82
CA SER A 121 11.69 -8.34 3.01
C SER A 121 11.66 -6.86 3.40
N ALA A 122 12.47 -6.49 4.40
CA ALA A 122 12.49 -5.11 4.90
C ALA A 122 12.91 -4.10 3.83
N ASP A 123 13.62 -4.54 2.81
CA ASP A 123 14.16 -3.64 1.79
C ASP A 123 13.73 -4.01 0.38
N SER A 124 12.71 -4.85 0.22
CA SER A 124 12.28 -5.24 -1.12
C SER A 124 10.78 -5.46 -1.19
N LEU A 125 10.22 -5.03 -2.32
CA LEU A 125 8.83 -5.27 -2.67
C LEU A 125 8.79 -5.92 -4.05
N TYR A 126 7.73 -6.68 -4.28
CA TYR A 126 7.49 -7.29 -5.57
C TYR A 126 6.22 -6.71 -6.17
N LEU A 127 6.28 -6.39 -7.44
CA LEU A 127 5.11 -5.96 -8.20
C LEU A 127 4.81 -7.02 -9.25
N VAL A 128 3.56 -7.44 -9.32
CA VAL A 128 3.10 -8.26 -10.43
C VAL A 128 2.52 -7.30 -11.45
N ILE A 129 3.08 -7.28 -12.64
CA ILE A 129 2.65 -6.36 -13.68
C ILE A 129 2.18 -7.12 -14.90
N LYS A 130 1.29 -6.47 -15.65
CA LYS A 130 0.81 -6.98 -16.93
C LYS A 130 1.28 -6.03 -18.02
N GLY A 131 2.00 -6.55 -18.98
CA GLY A 131 2.51 -5.74 -20.09
C GLY A 131 1.46 -5.43 -21.13
N ALA A 132 1.84 -4.61 -22.11
CA ALA A 132 0.96 -4.21 -23.18
C ALA A 132 0.45 -5.40 -24.01
N ASP A 133 1.24 -6.44 -24.09
CA ASP A 133 0.89 -7.65 -24.83
C ASP A 133 0.09 -8.65 -24.01
N GLY A 134 -0.26 -8.30 -22.78
CA GLY A 134 -1.01 -9.17 -21.88
C GLY A 134 -0.15 -10.13 -21.07
N SER A 135 1.14 -10.17 -21.28
CA SER A 135 2.02 -11.05 -20.50
C SER A 135 2.19 -10.52 -19.08
N LYS A 136 2.37 -11.42 -18.14
CA LYS A 136 2.56 -11.08 -16.73
C LYS A 136 4.01 -11.32 -16.34
N SER A 137 4.52 -10.47 -15.49
CA SER A 137 5.86 -10.63 -14.93
C SER A 137 5.91 -10.10 -13.52
N VAL A 138 6.97 -10.47 -12.79
CA VAL A 138 7.19 -10.01 -11.43
C VAL A 138 8.40 -9.10 -11.44
N ARG A 139 8.25 -7.95 -10.80
CA ARG A 139 9.30 -6.95 -10.73
C ARG A 139 9.75 -6.81 -9.28
N LEU A 140 11.04 -6.91 -9.06
CA LEU A 140 11.59 -6.67 -7.73
C LEU A 140 11.97 -5.21 -7.60
N ILE A 141 11.47 -4.57 -6.54
CA ILE A 141 11.78 -3.17 -6.24
C ILE A 141 12.61 -3.14 -4.97
N HIS A 142 13.82 -2.61 -5.09
CA HIS A 142 14.68 -2.41 -3.93
C HIS A 142 14.33 -1.09 -3.26
N LEU A 143 14.19 -1.11 -1.95
CA LEU A 143 13.81 0.07 -1.18
C LEU A 143 15.05 0.72 -0.60
N PRO A 144 15.05 2.06 -0.45
CA PRO A 144 16.10 2.73 0.30
C PRO A 144 16.15 2.25 1.74
N SER A 145 17.32 2.38 2.37
CA SER A 145 17.48 2.00 3.75
C SER A 145 16.49 2.74 4.66
N GLN A 146 15.96 2.02 5.65
CA GLN A 146 15.06 2.61 6.63
C GLN A 146 15.75 3.01 7.91
N ASN A 147 17.04 2.74 8.01
CA ASN A 147 17.77 3.04 9.22
C ASN A 147 17.92 4.55 9.36
N LEU A 148 17.36 5.11 10.43
CA LEU A 148 17.40 6.55 10.64
C LEU A 148 18.81 7.08 10.84
N SER A 149 19.70 6.30 11.40
CA SER A 149 21.07 6.72 11.58
C SER A 149 21.77 6.95 10.24
N ASP A 150 21.35 6.24 9.22
CA ASP A 150 21.92 6.40 7.89
C ASP A 150 21.60 7.76 7.29
N GLN A 151 20.50 8.34 7.69
CA GLN A 151 20.10 9.64 7.17
C GLN A 151 21.02 10.76 7.59
N ASN A 152 21.80 10.54 8.62
CA ASN A 152 22.75 11.52 9.12
C ASN A 152 24.14 11.36 8.52
N HIS A 153 24.31 10.35 7.66
CA HIS A 153 25.62 10.06 7.06
C HIS A 153 25.55 10.23 5.57
N PRO A 154 26.25 11.21 5.01
CA PRO A 154 26.20 11.43 3.57
C PRO A 154 26.58 10.21 2.74
N GLU A 155 27.53 9.43 3.23
CA GLU A 155 27.99 8.29 2.45
C GLU A 155 26.97 7.18 2.35
N SER A 156 26.04 7.07 3.27
CA SER A 156 25.01 6.05 3.16
C SER A 156 24.08 6.31 1.98
N LYS A 157 24.00 7.55 1.54
CA LYS A 157 23.21 7.88 0.36
C LYS A 157 23.82 7.31 -0.89
N HIS A 158 25.12 7.21 -0.93
CA HIS A 158 25.79 6.64 -2.10
C HIS A 158 25.54 5.15 -2.20
N THR A 159 25.57 4.47 -1.09
CA THR A 159 25.37 3.03 -1.13
C THR A 159 23.95 2.66 -1.55
N THR A 160 22.99 3.46 -1.20
CA THR A 160 21.61 3.15 -1.55
C THR A 160 21.27 3.46 -2.99
N GLN A 161 22.08 4.24 -3.66
CA GLN A 161 21.79 4.62 -5.04
C GLN A 161 21.94 3.51 -6.04
N LYS A 162 22.60 2.48 -5.68
CA LYS A 162 22.94 1.43 -6.62
C LYS A 162 21.77 0.56 -6.99
N VAL A 163 20.73 0.71 -6.33
CA VAL A 163 19.54 -0.09 -6.60
C VAL A 163 18.64 0.52 -7.62
#